data_18024e06a32ef02a6a6a2cb7e9dcafc3
#
_entry.id   18024e06a32ef02a6a6a2cb7e9dcafc3
#
_cell.length_a   1.000
_cell.length_b   1.000
_cell.length_c   1.000
_cell.angle_alpha   90.00
_cell.angle_beta   90.00
_cell.angle_gamma   90.00
#
_symmetry.space_group_name_H-M   'P 1'
#
loop_
_entity.id
_entity.type
_entity.pdbx_description
1 polymer ?
#
loop_
_entity_poly.entity_id
_entity_poly.type
_entity_poly.pdbx_seq_one_letter_code
_entity_poly.pdbx_strand_id
1 'polypeptide(L)'
;FRPPIPLTPQWCDLPAFPLDALPGVIRDYVLVVAEHSQTSPDMAAVISLGVQAVCLQGKYRVEGTPGYYEPLSLYTVVIAAPGERKSSVMRDMTRFLYEYEQTYLQQQREPEPEDTSEQKPVRFFADDCSSEALTSLMASNGGVFYVISTVGGTFGTMAGWDVNQTNKGVGLKGYCGYP
;
A
#
# COMPACT_ATOMS: atom_id res chain seq x y z
N PHE A 1 40.40 -15.89 2.75
CA PHE A 1 39.83 -14.67 2.13
C PHE A 1 38.77 -15.15 1.13
N ARG A 2 37.49 -14.81 1.35
CA ARG A 2 36.46 -14.99 0.30
C ARG A 2 36.51 -13.75 -0.60
N PRO A 3 36.44 -13.91 -1.93
CA PRO A 3 36.36 -12.77 -2.83
C PRO A 3 35.11 -11.94 -2.49
N PRO A 4 35.18 -10.60 -2.60
CA PRO A 4 34.01 -9.76 -2.36
C PRO A 4 32.89 -10.15 -3.34
N ILE A 5 31.68 -10.23 -2.81
CA ILE A 5 30.48 -10.47 -3.63
C ILE A 5 30.26 -9.22 -4.49
N PRO A 6 30.14 -9.32 -5.82
CA PRO A 6 29.84 -8.19 -6.67
C PRO A 6 28.54 -7.51 -6.23
N LEU A 7 28.57 -6.19 -6.06
CA LEU A 7 27.36 -5.39 -5.75
C LEU A 7 26.44 -5.22 -6.97
N THR A 8 26.91 -5.55 -8.15
CA THR A 8 26.05 -5.65 -9.33
C THR A 8 25.25 -6.93 -9.22
N PRO A 9 23.92 -6.87 -9.09
CA PRO A 9 23.12 -8.08 -9.21
C PRO A 9 23.44 -8.66 -10.58
N GLN A 10 23.98 -9.88 -10.63
CA GLN A 10 23.73 -10.70 -11.79
C GLN A 10 22.20 -10.78 -11.83
N TRP A 11 21.61 -10.26 -12.89
CA TRP A 11 20.19 -10.47 -13.20
C TRP A 11 20.04 -11.96 -13.44
N CYS A 12 20.01 -12.71 -12.33
CA CYS A 12 19.66 -14.10 -12.35
C CYS A 12 18.22 -14.17 -12.82
N ASP A 13 17.87 -15.21 -13.53
CA ASP A 13 16.51 -15.53 -13.90
C ASP A 13 15.65 -15.54 -12.63
N LEU A 14 15.08 -14.39 -12.29
CA LEU A 14 14.14 -14.29 -11.17
C LEU A 14 12.89 -15.07 -11.57
N PRO A 15 12.36 -15.90 -10.68
CA PRO A 15 11.13 -16.62 -10.96
C PRO A 15 10.01 -15.61 -11.23
N ALA A 16 9.21 -15.85 -12.25
CA ALA A 16 8.02 -15.07 -12.52
C ALA A 16 7.04 -15.19 -11.33
N PHE A 17 6.25 -14.15 -11.12
CA PHE A 17 5.21 -14.18 -10.09
C PHE A 17 4.22 -15.33 -10.38
N PRO A 18 3.87 -16.16 -9.38
CA PRO A 18 2.95 -17.28 -9.55
C PRO A 18 1.50 -16.77 -9.68
N LEU A 19 1.12 -16.34 -10.88
CA LEU A 19 -0.19 -15.74 -11.15
C LEU A 19 -1.37 -16.65 -10.77
N ASP A 20 -1.17 -17.96 -10.84
CA ASP A 20 -2.18 -18.94 -10.45
C ASP A 20 -2.45 -18.99 -8.94
N ALA A 21 -1.60 -18.37 -8.13
CA ALA A 21 -1.86 -18.19 -6.70
C ALA A 21 -2.88 -17.07 -6.42
N LEU A 22 -3.14 -16.20 -7.40
CA LEU A 22 -4.15 -15.15 -7.25
C LEU A 22 -5.57 -15.71 -7.49
N PRO A 23 -6.58 -15.18 -6.77
CA PRO A 23 -7.98 -15.45 -7.11
C PRO A 23 -8.26 -15.11 -8.58
N GLY A 24 -9.06 -15.92 -9.27
CA GLY A 24 -9.25 -15.83 -10.72
C GLY A 24 -9.59 -14.42 -11.21
N VAL A 25 -10.52 -13.72 -10.54
CA VAL A 25 -10.91 -12.35 -10.90
C VAL A 25 -9.72 -11.37 -10.78
N ILE A 26 -8.91 -11.52 -9.73
CA ILE A 26 -7.73 -10.67 -9.51
C ILE A 26 -6.67 -10.96 -10.57
N ARG A 27 -6.41 -12.25 -10.84
CA ARG A 27 -5.47 -12.69 -11.87
C ARG A 27 -5.85 -12.12 -13.23
N ASP A 28 -7.11 -12.26 -13.63
CA ASP A 28 -7.58 -11.80 -14.91
C ASP A 28 -7.45 -10.27 -15.05
N TYR A 29 -7.75 -9.53 -13.99
CA TYR A 29 -7.56 -8.07 -13.95
C TYR A 29 -6.07 -7.69 -14.05
N VAL A 30 -5.20 -8.37 -13.31
CA VAL A 30 -3.73 -8.19 -13.39
C VAL A 30 -3.23 -8.37 -14.82
N LEU A 31 -3.69 -9.41 -15.50
CA LEU A 31 -3.31 -9.68 -16.90
C LEU A 31 -3.78 -8.58 -17.85
N VAL A 32 -5.02 -8.11 -17.70
CA VAL A 32 -5.57 -7.01 -18.50
C VAL A 32 -4.78 -5.71 -18.28
N VAL A 33 -4.46 -5.37 -17.03
CA VAL A 33 -3.67 -4.16 -16.72
C VAL A 33 -2.26 -4.28 -17.30
N ALA A 34 -1.61 -5.44 -17.17
CA ALA A 34 -0.28 -5.69 -17.71
C ALA A 34 -0.26 -5.57 -19.24
N GLU A 35 -1.24 -6.16 -19.93
CA GLU A 35 -1.39 -6.07 -21.38
C GLU A 35 -1.63 -4.63 -21.83
N HIS A 36 -2.59 -3.93 -21.21
CA HIS A 36 -2.91 -2.54 -21.53
C HIS A 36 -1.72 -1.60 -21.33
N SER A 37 -1.01 -1.75 -20.24
CA SER A 37 0.17 -0.94 -19.92
C SER A 37 1.45 -1.43 -20.61
N GLN A 38 1.42 -2.60 -21.26
CA GLN A 38 2.59 -3.27 -21.86
C GLN A 38 3.75 -3.41 -20.86
N THR A 39 3.44 -3.90 -19.67
CA THR A 39 4.41 -4.15 -18.58
C THR A 39 4.40 -5.62 -18.20
N SER A 40 5.41 -6.03 -17.39
CA SER A 40 5.36 -7.37 -16.79
C SER A 40 4.14 -7.50 -15.87
N PRO A 41 3.41 -8.63 -15.92
CA PRO A 41 2.32 -8.90 -14.99
C PRO A 41 2.77 -8.95 -13.52
N ASP A 42 4.05 -9.21 -13.24
CA ASP A 42 4.61 -9.24 -11.89
C ASP A 42 4.39 -7.92 -11.14
N MET A 43 4.54 -6.78 -11.87
CA MET A 43 4.32 -5.45 -11.30
C MET A 43 2.87 -5.29 -10.81
N ALA A 44 1.91 -5.57 -11.67
CA ALA A 44 0.49 -5.47 -11.32
C ALA A 44 0.11 -6.50 -10.24
N ALA A 45 0.69 -7.70 -10.28
CA ALA A 45 0.45 -8.75 -9.31
C ALA A 45 0.91 -8.34 -7.90
N VAL A 46 2.12 -7.79 -7.75
CA VAL A 46 2.63 -7.33 -6.45
C VAL A 46 1.78 -6.17 -5.92
N ILE A 47 1.39 -5.23 -6.76
CA ILE A 47 0.49 -4.13 -6.37
C ILE A 47 -0.86 -4.69 -5.93
N SER A 48 -1.39 -5.71 -6.61
CA SER A 48 -2.67 -6.33 -6.26
C SER A 48 -2.67 -6.93 -4.85
N LEU A 49 -1.55 -7.49 -4.39
CA LEU A 49 -1.42 -7.99 -3.01
C LEU A 49 -1.57 -6.86 -2.00
N GLY A 50 -0.92 -5.71 -2.23
CA GLY A 50 -1.06 -4.53 -1.38
C GLY A 50 -2.50 -4.03 -1.32
N VAL A 51 -3.16 -3.98 -2.48
CA VAL A 51 -4.56 -3.57 -2.60
C VAL A 51 -5.50 -4.52 -1.87
N GLN A 52 -5.30 -5.83 -2.00
CA GLN A 52 -6.08 -6.84 -1.26
C GLN A 52 -5.87 -6.68 0.25
N ALA A 53 -4.63 -6.47 0.70
CA ALA A 53 -4.33 -6.23 2.10
C ALA A 53 -5.10 -5.01 2.64
N VAL A 54 -5.14 -3.90 1.89
CA VAL A 54 -5.93 -2.70 2.25
C VAL A 54 -7.42 -3.03 2.40
N CYS A 55 -8.00 -3.77 1.47
CA CYS A 55 -9.43 -4.12 1.51
C CYS A 55 -9.80 -5.04 2.68
N LEU A 56 -8.85 -5.84 3.16
CA LEU A 56 -9.07 -6.87 4.16
C LEU A 56 -8.62 -6.49 5.57
N GLN A 57 -7.68 -5.51 5.69
CA GLN A 57 -7.18 -5.08 7.00
C GLN A 57 -8.32 -4.54 7.88
N GLY A 58 -8.22 -4.76 9.18
CA GLY A 58 -9.26 -4.41 10.14
C GLY A 58 -10.47 -5.33 10.15
N LYS A 59 -10.69 -6.12 9.07
CA LYS A 59 -11.81 -7.08 8.95
C LYS A 59 -11.37 -8.52 9.21
N TYR A 60 -10.16 -8.86 8.81
CA TYR A 60 -9.62 -10.21 8.88
C TYR A 60 -8.24 -10.23 9.53
N ARG A 61 -7.88 -11.35 10.11
CA ARG A 61 -6.54 -11.66 10.63
C ARG A 61 -6.14 -13.04 10.14
N VAL A 62 -4.85 -13.26 9.99
CA VAL A 62 -4.30 -14.57 9.64
C VAL A 62 -3.90 -15.29 10.92
N GLU A 63 -4.40 -16.50 11.11
CA GLU A 63 -3.92 -17.39 12.16
C GLU A 63 -2.76 -18.23 11.59
N GLY A 64 -1.52 -17.88 11.97
CA GLY A 64 -0.33 -18.59 11.51
C GLY A 64 -0.10 -19.89 12.25
N THR A 65 -0.36 -19.90 13.56
CA THR A 65 -0.39 -21.07 14.44
C THR A 65 -1.56 -20.94 15.40
N PRO A 66 -2.10 -22.03 15.98
CA PRO A 66 -3.22 -21.96 16.89
C PRO A 66 -3.03 -20.92 17.99
N GLY A 67 -3.91 -19.93 18.03
CA GLY A 67 -3.89 -18.82 19.00
C GLY A 67 -2.95 -17.66 18.66
N TYR A 68 -2.21 -17.71 17.54
CA TYR A 68 -1.35 -16.61 17.09
C TYR A 68 -1.92 -15.95 15.84
N TYR A 69 -2.35 -14.69 15.98
CA TYR A 69 -3.02 -13.92 14.93
C TYR A 69 -2.19 -12.74 14.47
N GLU A 70 -2.03 -12.60 13.16
CA GLU A 70 -1.37 -11.46 12.52
C GLU A 70 -2.36 -10.60 11.74
N PRO A 71 -2.19 -9.27 11.76
CA PRO A 71 -2.98 -8.39 10.92
C PRO A 71 -2.60 -8.56 9.45
N LEU A 72 -3.54 -8.26 8.54
CA LEU A 72 -3.29 -8.24 7.09
C LEU A 72 -2.62 -6.92 6.66
N SER A 73 -1.54 -6.54 7.34
CA SER A 73 -0.74 -5.37 6.96
C SER A 73 0.39 -5.82 6.03
N LEU A 74 0.50 -5.21 4.86
CA LEU A 74 1.50 -5.60 3.87
C LEU A 74 2.22 -4.38 3.32
N TYR A 75 3.55 -4.45 3.27
CA TYR A 75 4.40 -3.52 2.55
C TYR A 75 4.81 -4.14 1.22
N THR A 76 4.43 -3.49 0.13
CA THR A 76 4.85 -3.89 -1.21
C THR A 76 5.71 -2.80 -1.83
N VAL A 77 6.79 -3.22 -2.49
CA VAL A 77 7.70 -2.33 -3.19
C VAL A 77 7.93 -2.86 -4.60
N VAL A 78 7.73 -1.99 -5.57
CA VAL A 78 8.00 -2.29 -6.98
C VAL A 78 9.15 -1.41 -7.45
N ILE A 79 10.23 -2.04 -7.88
CA ILE A 79 11.40 -1.36 -8.42
C ILE A 79 11.45 -1.62 -9.93
N ALA A 80 11.43 -0.55 -10.71
CA ALA A 80 11.53 -0.62 -12.16
C ALA A 80 12.22 0.63 -12.70
N ALA A 81 12.84 0.54 -13.87
CA ALA A 81 13.55 1.65 -14.49
C ALA A 81 12.63 2.85 -14.79
N PRO A 82 13.19 4.07 -14.95
CA PRO A 82 12.42 5.19 -15.46
C PRO A 82 11.81 4.85 -16.82
N GLY A 83 10.54 5.28 -17.04
CA GLY A 83 9.84 5.01 -18.30
C GLY A 83 9.07 3.69 -18.35
N GLU A 84 9.23 2.78 -17.38
CA GLU A 84 8.52 1.49 -17.33
C GLU A 84 7.07 1.57 -16.82
N ARG A 85 6.42 2.69 -17.03
CA ARG A 85 4.98 2.90 -16.81
C ARG A 85 4.45 2.53 -15.41
N LYS A 86 5.33 2.53 -14.37
CA LYS A 86 4.96 2.24 -12.97
C LYS A 86 3.73 3.00 -12.50
N SER A 87 3.70 4.31 -12.76
CA SER A 87 2.59 5.18 -12.33
C SER A 87 1.27 4.85 -13.03
N SER A 88 1.31 4.36 -14.28
CA SER A 88 0.11 3.91 -14.98
C SER A 88 -0.45 2.65 -14.34
N VAL A 89 0.40 1.65 -14.13
CA VAL A 89 -0.02 0.40 -13.48
C VAL A 89 -0.54 0.68 -12.06
N MET A 90 0.17 1.51 -11.28
CA MET A 90 -0.26 1.88 -9.94
C MET A 90 -1.65 2.53 -9.96
N ARG A 91 -1.86 3.52 -10.83
CA ARG A 91 -3.15 4.20 -10.98
C ARG A 91 -4.27 3.22 -11.31
N ASP A 92 -4.04 2.34 -12.29
CA ASP A 92 -5.07 1.41 -12.74
C ASP A 92 -5.42 0.37 -11.68
N MET A 93 -4.40 -0.12 -10.94
CA MET A 93 -4.60 -1.08 -9.85
C MET A 93 -5.25 -0.47 -8.59
N THR A 94 -5.11 0.84 -8.36
CA THR A 94 -5.62 1.50 -7.14
C THR A 94 -6.85 2.36 -7.40
N ARG A 95 -7.27 2.52 -8.65
CA ARG A 95 -8.39 3.40 -9.06
C ARG A 95 -9.65 3.21 -8.23
N PHE A 96 -10.07 1.97 -8.03
CA PHE A 96 -11.30 1.66 -7.30
C PHE A 96 -11.21 2.02 -5.79
N LEU A 97 -10.02 2.03 -5.20
CA LEU A 97 -9.83 2.50 -3.82
C LEU A 97 -10.08 4.01 -3.73
N TYR A 98 -9.59 4.78 -4.70
CA TYR A 98 -9.85 6.22 -4.77
C TYR A 98 -11.34 6.51 -5.02
N GLU A 99 -11.97 5.77 -5.93
CA GLU A 99 -13.41 5.90 -6.22
C GLU A 99 -14.25 5.58 -4.97
N TYR A 100 -13.87 4.53 -4.22
CA TYR A 100 -14.53 4.19 -2.96
C TYR A 100 -14.39 5.31 -1.92
N GLU A 101 -13.19 5.83 -1.71
CA GLU A 101 -12.94 6.94 -0.77
C GLU A 101 -13.77 8.17 -1.16
N GLN A 102 -13.80 8.54 -2.42
CA GLN A 102 -14.59 9.69 -2.90
C GLN A 102 -16.09 9.49 -2.63
N THR A 103 -16.61 8.31 -2.91
CA THR A 103 -18.02 7.97 -2.64
C THR A 103 -18.32 8.05 -1.14
N TYR A 104 -17.42 7.50 -0.31
CA TYR A 104 -17.55 7.53 1.13
C TYR A 104 -17.54 8.96 1.69
N LEU A 105 -16.63 9.81 1.21
CA LEU A 105 -16.54 11.21 1.59
C LEU A 105 -17.76 12.02 1.14
N GLN A 106 -18.36 11.68 0.00
CA GLN A 106 -19.58 12.31 -0.48
C GLN A 106 -20.77 11.97 0.43
N GLN A 107 -20.92 10.70 0.81
CA GLN A 107 -21.99 10.26 1.71
C GLN A 107 -21.91 10.91 3.09
N GLN A 108 -20.69 11.16 3.60
CA GLN A 108 -20.50 11.87 4.87
C GLN A 108 -20.79 13.38 4.80
N ARG A 109 -20.87 13.95 3.61
CA ARG A 109 -21.18 15.39 3.42
C ARG A 109 -22.67 15.69 3.36
N GLU A 110 -23.53 14.69 3.23
CA GLU A 110 -24.96 14.88 3.34
C GLU A 110 -25.29 15.13 4.82
N PRO A 111 -25.76 16.34 5.21
CA PRO A 111 -25.94 16.69 6.61
C PRO A 111 -27.11 15.88 7.19
N GLU A 112 -26.83 15.05 8.19
CA GLU A 112 -27.84 14.70 9.18
C GLU A 112 -28.19 16.01 9.94
N PRO A 113 -29.48 16.37 10.09
CA PRO A 113 -29.90 17.74 10.49
C PRO A 113 -29.55 18.18 11.92
N GLU A 114 -28.95 17.35 12.76
CA GLU A 114 -28.83 17.64 14.21
C GLU A 114 -27.43 17.38 14.83
N ASP A 115 -26.41 16.97 14.10
CA ASP A 115 -25.09 16.70 14.71
C ASP A 115 -24.07 17.80 14.38
N THR A 116 -23.89 18.74 15.34
CA THR A 116 -22.93 19.86 15.30
C THR A 116 -21.48 19.42 15.62
N SER A 117 -21.19 18.13 15.69
CA SER A 117 -19.81 17.68 15.83
C SER A 117 -19.10 17.83 14.48
N GLU A 118 -18.03 18.63 14.43
CA GLU A 118 -17.10 18.70 13.30
C GLU A 118 -16.44 17.32 13.10
N GLN A 119 -17.15 16.39 12.49
CA GLN A 119 -16.57 15.12 12.10
C GLN A 119 -15.57 15.41 10.98
N LYS A 120 -14.28 15.36 11.29
CA LYS A 120 -13.24 15.43 10.27
C LYS A 120 -13.45 14.29 9.29
N PRO A 121 -13.47 14.58 7.97
CA PRO A 121 -13.67 13.53 6.98
C PRO A 121 -12.58 12.46 7.13
N VAL A 122 -13.00 11.23 7.32
CA VAL A 122 -12.11 10.08 7.42
C VAL A 122 -11.45 9.88 6.07
N ARG A 123 -10.12 10.03 6.01
CA ARG A 123 -9.32 9.75 4.82
C ARG A 123 -8.59 8.44 5.01
N PHE A 124 -8.69 7.56 4.04
CA PHE A 124 -8.00 6.27 4.05
C PHE A 124 -6.65 6.34 3.34
N PHE A 125 -6.47 7.33 2.48
CA PHE A 125 -5.29 7.52 1.66
C PHE A 125 -4.32 8.55 2.24
N ALA A 126 -3.04 8.18 2.25
CA ALA A 126 -1.94 9.12 2.36
C ALA A 126 -0.99 8.92 1.16
N ASP A 127 -0.63 10.01 0.52
CA ASP A 127 0.52 10.14 -0.38
C ASP A 127 1.47 11.11 0.30
N ASP A 128 2.76 11.05 0.06
CA ASP A 128 3.81 11.90 0.62
C ASP A 128 3.40 12.76 1.83
N CYS A 129 3.27 12.15 3.00
CA CYS A 129 2.86 12.84 4.22
C CYS A 129 3.95 12.80 5.29
N SER A 130 3.97 13.80 6.16
CA SER A 130 4.84 13.82 7.33
C SER A 130 4.43 12.73 8.34
N SER A 131 5.35 12.36 9.23
CA SER A 131 5.08 11.36 10.28
C SER A 131 3.96 11.79 11.23
N GLU A 132 3.84 13.10 11.48
CA GLU A 132 2.79 13.68 12.32
C GLU A 132 1.43 13.57 11.63
N ALA A 133 1.38 13.86 10.33
CA ALA A 133 0.16 13.71 9.53
C ALA A 133 -0.27 12.24 9.47
N LEU A 134 0.70 11.33 9.29
CA LEU A 134 0.46 9.89 9.29
C LEU A 134 -0.11 9.41 10.63
N THR A 135 0.49 9.84 11.74
CA THR A 135 0.02 9.50 13.09
C THR A 135 -1.41 10.02 13.35
N SER A 136 -1.69 11.26 12.90
CA SER A 136 -3.04 11.84 13.01
C SER A 136 -4.06 11.05 12.17
N LEU A 137 -3.67 10.62 10.97
CA LEU A 137 -4.51 9.80 10.09
C LEU A 137 -4.81 8.43 10.70
N MET A 138 -3.79 7.78 11.27
CA MET A 138 -3.96 6.51 12.01
C MET A 138 -4.96 6.64 13.16
N ALA A 139 -4.83 7.69 13.96
CA ALA A 139 -5.70 7.91 15.10
C ALA A 139 -7.16 8.16 14.67
N SER A 140 -7.39 8.93 13.59
CA SER A 140 -8.74 9.23 13.10
C SER A 140 -9.42 8.02 12.44
N ASN A 141 -8.67 7.06 11.93
CA ASN A 141 -9.21 5.92 11.18
C ASN A 141 -9.25 4.61 11.98
N GLY A 142 -9.08 4.67 13.32
CA GLY A 142 -9.04 3.45 14.13
C GLY A 142 -7.91 2.49 13.77
N GLY A 143 -6.78 3.03 13.27
CA GLY A 143 -5.60 2.27 12.87
C GLY A 143 -5.64 1.71 11.44
N VAL A 144 -6.74 1.87 10.71
CA VAL A 144 -6.88 1.37 9.31
C VAL A 144 -6.60 2.50 8.34
N PHE A 145 -5.51 2.40 7.61
CA PHE A 145 -5.14 3.37 6.57
C PHE A 145 -4.14 2.73 5.61
N TYR A 146 -3.90 3.38 4.48
CA TYR A 146 -2.88 2.94 3.53
C TYR A 146 -2.11 4.11 2.92
N VAL A 147 -0.86 3.85 2.63
CA VAL A 147 0.04 4.80 1.98
C VAL A 147 0.37 4.26 0.61
N ILE A 148 0.14 5.07 -0.42
CA ILE A 148 0.52 4.76 -1.79
C ILE A 148 1.44 5.87 -2.28
N SER A 149 2.68 5.54 -2.57
CA SER A 149 3.64 6.48 -3.15
C SER A 149 4.19 5.94 -4.47
N THR A 150 4.07 6.73 -5.53
CA THR A 150 4.59 6.39 -6.86
C THR A 150 6.05 6.78 -7.04
N VAL A 151 6.57 7.66 -6.20
CA VAL A 151 7.91 8.28 -6.34
C VAL A 151 8.85 7.93 -5.18
N GLY A 152 8.38 7.13 -4.21
CA GLY A 152 9.21 6.70 -3.08
C GLY A 152 9.44 7.78 -2.02
N GLY A 153 8.70 8.90 -2.04
CA GLY A 153 8.79 9.98 -1.05
C GLY A 153 8.58 9.50 0.38
N THR A 154 7.65 8.57 0.57
CA THR A 154 7.40 7.91 1.86
C THR A 154 8.67 7.26 2.45
N PHE A 155 9.52 6.64 1.61
CA PHE A 155 10.80 6.09 2.07
C PHE A 155 11.77 7.20 2.50
N GLY A 156 11.79 8.34 1.82
CA GLY A 156 12.57 9.51 2.20
C GLY A 156 12.16 10.02 3.59
N THR A 157 10.87 10.15 3.83
CA THR A 157 10.30 10.55 5.12
C THR A 157 10.62 9.52 6.21
N MET A 158 10.46 8.22 5.95
CA MET A 158 10.80 7.14 6.88
C MET A 158 12.32 7.07 7.15
N ALA A 159 13.16 7.36 6.16
CA ALA A 159 14.60 7.42 6.31
C ALA A 159 15.09 8.70 7.02
N GLY A 160 14.22 9.69 7.20
CA GLY A 160 14.56 10.96 7.83
C GLY A 160 15.33 11.91 6.91
N TRP A 161 15.17 11.79 5.59
CA TRP A 161 15.87 12.67 4.65
C TRP A 161 15.35 14.12 4.72
N ASP A 162 14.07 14.30 5.01
CA ASP A 162 13.44 15.62 5.12
C ASP A 162 13.47 16.21 6.53
N VAL A 163 13.71 15.39 7.55
CA VAL A 163 13.78 15.80 8.96
C VAL A 163 14.93 15.04 9.61
N ASN A 164 15.80 15.71 10.34
CA ASN A 164 16.97 15.12 11.00
C ASN A 164 16.68 13.97 12.02
N GLN A 165 15.54 13.29 11.89
CA GLN A 165 15.12 12.19 12.76
C GLN A 165 14.52 11.05 11.93
N THR A 166 14.99 9.85 12.20
CA THR A 166 14.50 8.62 11.57
C THR A 166 13.17 8.21 12.19
N ASN A 167 12.07 8.27 11.44
CA ASN A 167 10.71 7.99 11.93
C ASN A 167 10.26 6.53 11.64
N LYS A 168 11.17 5.57 11.80
CA LYS A 168 10.89 4.14 11.57
C LYS A 168 9.80 3.58 12.48
N GLY A 169 9.62 4.18 13.66
CA GLY A 169 8.69 3.69 14.68
C GLY A 169 7.24 3.69 14.24
N VAL A 170 6.80 4.72 13.50
CA VAL A 170 5.41 4.82 13.02
C VAL A 170 5.11 3.73 11.98
N GLY A 171 6.02 3.52 11.04
CA GLY A 171 5.86 2.47 10.02
C GLY A 171 5.82 1.07 10.64
N LEU A 172 6.72 0.77 11.60
CA LEU A 172 6.75 -0.52 12.28
C LEU A 172 5.49 -0.77 13.12
N LYS A 173 5.00 0.24 13.85
CA LYS A 173 3.74 0.13 14.61
C LYS A 173 2.55 -0.13 13.70
N GLY A 174 2.46 0.58 12.58
CA GLY A 174 1.42 0.35 11.58
C GLY A 174 1.45 -1.07 11.01
N TYR A 175 2.63 -1.63 10.77
CA TYR A 175 2.78 -3.02 10.31
C TYR A 175 2.29 -4.03 11.36
N CYS A 176 2.68 -3.83 12.61
CA CYS A 176 2.29 -4.74 13.70
C CYS A 176 0.83 -4.59 14.15
N GLY A 177 0.08 -3.61 13.61
CA GLY A 177 -1.31 -3.36 14.00
C GLY A 177 -1.48 -2.80 15.42
N TYR A 178 -0.42 -2.22 16.00
CA TYR A 178 -0.51 -1.50 17.27
C TYR A 178 -0.93 -0.04 17.02
N PRO A 179 -1.89 0.49 17.79
CA PRO A 179 -2.27 1.89 17.73
C PRO A 179 -1.16 2.84 18.16
#